data_bdee1dbe9b47af9ed0f6fe97bcb1992a
#
_entry.id   bdee1dbe9b47af9ed0f6fe97bcb1992a
#
_cell.length_a   1.000
_cell.length_b   1.000
_cell.length_c   1.000
_cell.angle_alpha   90.00
_cell.angle_beta   90.00
_cell.angle_gamma   90.00
#
_symmetry.space_group_name_H-M   'P 1'
#
loop_
_entity.id
_entity.type
_entity.pdbx_description
1 polymer ?
#
loop_
_entity_poly.entity_id
_entity_poly.type
_entity_poly.pdbx_seq_one_letter_code
_entity_poly.pdbx_strand_id
1 'polypeptide(L)'
;MRVSLLRRVATMATTLGLTSLGLLGAGAAPAQAAISDCPAGYFCAWKSENGTGTMFKTNTNKATLGTWNNTFQSVVNHTSKFVCLHDDTNYSKPDGVDIWGPDPAGTEWGHTEPTVSSVSFVPTERECILPAYPQWYASTASQAAGFGDLNADRQADVLVRDKAGRLWFLRGDGSGQLVGKSGWNGMNALVRHGDFSGDAREDVIAREASTGKLWLYPGAGTGSLGSRKLMGNGGWNAMSRIAAYGDLSGDGRSDVLAVEKSTGKLWLYPGTGTGTLGARKLIGASGWNGMSALVGAGDMNGDGRADLIARQASTGQLWLYPGKAGAFGSRVLMGNSGWNGMDSFLGLGDVTGDGRADLVTITKSSYVGEACRGVGCQLVYPGRGNGALDSRVETAGDWWNLNGFF
;
A
#
# COMPACT_ATOMS: atom_id res chain seq x y z
N MET A 1 21.16 14.29 -4.81
CA MET A 1 19.79 14.81 -4.97
C MET A 1 19.56 15.91 -3.95
N ARG A 2 19.42 17.14 -4.39
CA ARG A 2 19.06 18.26 -3.49
C ARG A 2 17.54 18.42 -3.57
N VAL A 3 16.82 18.04 -2.51
CA VAL A 3 15.43 18.41 -2.33
C VAL A 3 15.41 19.82 -1.79
N SER A 4 15.03 20.79 -2.62
CA SER A 4 14.88 22.18 -2.21
C SER A 4 13.49 22.36 -1.61
N LEU A 5 13.34 22.17 -0.31
CA LEU A 5 12.17 22.53 0.47
C LEU A 5 12.23 24.03 0.81
N LEU A 6 11.94 24.90 -0.13
CA LEU A 6 11.75 26.31 0.13
C LEU A 6 10.27 26.63 0.32
N ARG A 7 9.76 26.38 1.53
CA ARG A 7 8.52 27.02 2.00
C ARG A 7 8.81 28.50 2.28
N ARG A 8 8.46 29.39 1.38
CA ARG A 8 8.35 30.81 1.68
C ARG A 8 6.87 31.21 1.70
N VAL A 9 6.34 31.34 2.89
CA VAL A 9 5.02 31.92 3.14
C VAL A 9 5.18 33.45 3.11
N ALA A 10 4.51 34.12 2.19
CA ALA A 10 4.40 35.57 2.18
C ALA A 10 3.10 35.98 2.86
N THR A 11 3.20 36.59 4.04
CA THR A 11 2.06 37.16 4.75
C THR A 11 1.79 38.57 4.20
N MET A 12 0.62 38.82 3.63
CA MET A 12 0.20 40.13 3.19
C MET A 12 -0.23 41.03 4.36
N ALA A 13 0.44 42.16 4.52
CA ALA A 13 -0.08 43.30 5.30
C ALA A 13 -0.93 44.20 4.39
N THR A 14 -2.19 44.33 4.70
CA THR A 14 -3.12 45.25 4.03
C THR A 14 -2.88 46.70 4.51
N THR A 15 -2.35 47.54 3.66
CA THR A 15 -2.41 49.00 3.86
C THR A 15 -3.49 49.61 2.98
N LEU A 16 -4.53 50.14 3.63
CA LEU A 16 -5.50 51.03 2.98
C LEU A 16 -4.87 52.40 2.72
N GLY A 17 -4.78 52.75 1.46
CA GLY A 17 -4.45 54.11 1.04
C GLY A 17 -5.58 54.69 0.14
N LEU A 18 -6.35 55.65 0.66
CA LEU A 18 -7.25 56.49 -0.14
C LEU A 18 -6.43 57.53 -0.89
N THR A 19 -6.60 57.64 -2.22
CA THR A 19 -6.42 58.92 -2.96
C THR A 19 -7.23 59.02 -4.21
N SER A 20 -8.03 60.05 -4.21
CA SER A 20 -8.67 60.96 -5.17
C SER A 20 -8.67 60.71 -6.68
N LEU A 21 -9.87 61.00 -7.22
CA LEU A 21 -10.36 61.10 -8.60
C LEU A 21 -9.41 61.82 -9.59
N GLY A 22 -9.28 61.17 -10.76
CA GLY A 22 -8.89 61.79 -12.02
C GLY A 22 -9.54 61.04 -13.17
N LEU A 23 -10.66 61.57 -13.74
CA LEU A 23 -11.25 61.09 -14.99
C LEU A 23 -10.37 61.45 -16.17
N LEU A 24 -9.77 60.49 -16.83
CA LEU A 24 -9.36 60.58 -18.23
C LEU A 24 -9.64 59.20 -18.88
N GLY A 25 -10.33 59.23 -20.00
CA GLY A 25 -10.76 58.04 -20.72
C GLY A 25 -9.60 57.13 -21.09
N ALA A 26 -9.55 55.99 -20.42
CA ALA A 26 -8.67 54.88 -20.75
C ALA A 26 -9.57 53.80 -21.38
N GLY A 27 -9.21 53.39 -22.58
CA GLY A 27 -9.72 52.16 -23.16
C GLY A 27 -9.59 51.06 -22.12
N ALA A 28 -10.62 50.25 -21.91
CA ALA A 28 -10.64 49.16 -20.97
C ALA A 28 -9.42 48.23 -21.24
N ALA A 29 -8.41 48.31 -20.40
CA ALA A 29 -7.38 47.33 -20.38
C ALA A 29 -8.05 45.96 -20.16
N PRO A 30 -7.67 44.91 -20.89
CA PRO A 30 -8.20 43.58 -20.65
C PRO A 30 -8.07 43.26 -19.16
N ALA A 31 -9.19 42.85 -18.53
CA ALA A 31 -9.18 42.45 -17.13
C ALA A 31 -8.08 41.40 -16.92
N GLN A 32 -7.08 41.76 -16.13
CA GLN A 32 -5.99 40.84 -15.82
C GLN A 32 -6.50 39.85 -14.74
N ALA A 33 -6.39 38.56 -15.04
CA ALA A 33 -6.76 37.54 -14.06
C ALA A 33 -5.82 37.64 -12.83
N ALA A 34 -6.44 37.64 -11.66
CA ALA A 34 -5.72 37.60 -10.38
C ALA A 34 -5.69 36.18 -9.79
N ILE A 35 -4.92 35.99 -8.74
CA ILE A 35 -4.84 34.68 -8.04
C ILE A 35 -6.23 34.21 -7.58
N SER A 36 -7.09 35.17 -7.13
CA SER A 36 -8.46 34.90 -6.75
C SER A 36 -9.38 34.41 -7.88
N ASP A 37 -8.96 34.56 -9.12
CA ASP A 37 -9.73 34.12 -10.29
C ASP A 37 -9.48 32.64 -10.65
N CYS A 38 -8.56 31.96 -9.95
CA CYS A 38 -8.37 30.54 -10.14
C CYS A 38 -9.60 29.76 -9.67
N PRO A 39 -10.26 28.99 -10.54
CA PRO A 39 -11.48 28.29 -10.15
C PRO A 39 -11.20 27.17 -9.14
N ALA A 40 -12.16 26.90 -8.26
CA ALA A 40 -12.11 25.75 -7.38
C ALA A 40 -11.93 24.44 -8.19
N GLY A 41 -11.06 23.55 -7.70
CA GLY A 41 -10.74 22.29 -8.34
C GLY A 41 -9.73 22.39 -9.50
N TYR A 42 -9.08 23.54 -9.68
CA TYR A 42 -8.04 23.75 -10.69
C TYR A 42 -6.69 24.13 -10.06
N PHE A 43 -5.63 23.77 -10.75
CA PHE A 43 -4.31 24.36 -10.60
C PHE A 43 -4.21 25.51 -11.61
N CYS A 44 -3.71 26.66 -11.15
CA CYS A 44 -3.49 27.82 -12.00
C CYS A 44 -2.06 28.34 -11.89
N ALA A 45 -1.57 28.95 -12.96
CA ALA A 45 -0.24 29.54 -13.03
C ALA A 45 -0.25 30.82 -13.89
N TRP A 46 0.71 31.72 -13.59
CA TRP A 46 0.89 32.99 -14.30
C TRP A 46 2.34 33.18 -14.68
N LYS A 47 2.57 34.01 -15.71
CA LYS A 47 3.89 34.42 -16.17
C LYS A 47 4.47 35.60 -15.38
N SER A 48 3.73 36.10 -14.39
CA SER A 48 4.14 37.16 -13.49
C SER A 48 4.28 36.62 -12.07
N GLU A 49 5.17 37.19 -11.28
CA GLU A 49 5.38 36.81 -9.88
C GLU A 49 4.19 37.11 -8.97
N ASN A 50 3.28 37.99 -9.38
CA ASN A 50 2.17 38.45 -8.56
C ASN A 50 0.81 37.82 -8.94
N GLY A 51 0.81 36.74 -9.71
CA GLY A 51 -0.42 36.06 -10.13
C GLY A 51 -1.34 36.94 -10.98
N THR A 52 -0.78 37.83 -11.81
CA THR A 52 -1.52 38.76 -12.65
C THR A 52 -1.29 38.47 -14.14
N GLY A 53 -2.23 38.88 -14.98
CA GLY A 53 -2.16 38.70 -16.43
C GLY A 53 -2.89 37.47 -16.92
N THR A 54 -2.45 36.93 -18.04
CA THR A 54 -3.04 35.71 -18.61
C THR A 54 -2.79 34.52 -17.69
N MET A 55 -3.85 33.76 -17.41
CA MET A 55 -3.80 32.61 -16.52
C MET A 55 -3.76 31.29 -17.31
N PHE A 56 -2.81 30.43 -16.98
CA PHE A 56 -2.89 29.00 -17.30
C PHE A 56 -3.77 28.31 -16.27
N LYS A 57 -4.62 27.37 -16.68
CA LYS A 57 -5.35 26.52 -15.75
C LYS A 57 -5.50 25.09 -16.25
N THR A 58 -5.44 24.14 -15.34
CA THR A 58 -5.68 22.73 -15.64
C THR A 58 -6.10 21.96 -14.38
N ASN A 59 -6.84 20.90 -14.54
CA ASN A 59 -7.12 19.90 -13.49
C ASN A 59 -6.80 18.49 -13.94
N THR A 60 -6.07 18.35 -15.05
CA THR A 60 -5.61 17.11 -15.64
C THR A 60 -4.12 17.19 -15.93
N ASN A 61 -3.46 16.02 -15.94
CA ASN A 61 -2.04 15.91 -16.27
C ASN A 61 -1.75 16.55 -17.65
N LYS A 62 -0.63 17.26 -17.73
CA LYS A 62 -0.11 17.90 -18.94
C LYS A 62 1.31 17.46 -19.17
N ALA A 63 1.51 16.55 -20.11
CA ALA A 63 2.84 16.04 -20.46
C ALA A 63 3.72 17.11 -21.12
N THR A 64 3.10 18.13 -21.71
CA THR A 64 3.77 19.31 -22.30
C THR A 64 2.92 20.54 -22.05
N LEU A 65 3.55 21.71 -21.93
CA LEU A 65 2.86 22.97 -21.65
C LEU A 65 2.74 23.90 -22.87
N GLY A 66 3.31 23.55 -24.02
CA GLY A 66 3.26 24.37 -25.23
C GLY A 66 3.82 25.76 -25.02
N THR A 67 3.03 26.82 -25.27
CA THR A 67 3.46 28.22 -25.09
C THR A 67 3.66 28.63 -23.63
N TRP A 68 3.32 27.76 -22.69
CA TRP A 68 3.51 27.94 -21.25
C TRP A 68 4.79 27.27 -20.73
N ASN A 69 5.50 26.57 -21.60
CA ASN A 69 6.74 25.90 -21.24
C ASN A 69 7.77 26.90 -20.68
N ASN A 70 8.33 26.60 -19.52
CA ASN A 70 9.33 27.42 -18.84
C ASN A 70 8.87 28.88 -18.58
N THR A 71 7.60 29.09 -18.25
CA THR A 71 7.06 30.45 -18.07
C THR A 71 6.28 30.67 -16.77
N PHE A 72 6.06 29.65 -15.97
CA PHE A 72 5.38 29.81 -14.68
C PHE A 72 6.27 30.57 -13.72
N GLN A 73 5.73 31.63 -13.07
CA GLN A 73 6.41 32.38 -12.02
C GLN A 73 5.59 32.45 -10.74
N SER A 74 4.27 32.38 -10.82
CA SER A 74 3.40 32.19 -9.66
C SER A 74 2.34 31.14 -9.92
N VAL A 75 1.98 30.42 -8.87
CA VAL A 75 1.05 29.27 -8.93
C VAL A 75 0.14 29.21 -7.72
N VAL A 76 -1.02 28.58 -7.91
CA VAL A 76 -1.95 28.23 -6.84
C VAL A 76 -2.61 26.86 -7.15
N ASN A 77 -2.84 26.06 -6.11
CA ASN A 77 -3.44 24.73 -6.26
C ASN A 77 -4.77 24.65 -5.52
N HIS A 78 -5.88 24.95 -6.19
CA HIS A 78 -7.24 24.81 -5.65
C HIS A 78 -7.80 23.40 -5.80
N THR A 79 -6.97 22.38 -6.07
CA THR A 79 -7.40 20.98 -6.16
C THR A 79 -7.27 20.28 -4.82
N SER A 80 -7.86 19.10 -4.72
CA SER A 80 -7.69 18.18 -3.58
C SER A 80 -6.49 17.22 -3.74
N LYS A 81 -5.63 17.46 -4.75
CA LYS A 81 -4.47 16.63 -5.07
C LYS A 81 -3.17 17.42 -4.92
N PHE A 82 -2.08 16.73 -4.73
CA PHE A 82 -0.75 17.32 -4.90
C PHE A 82 -0.50 17.57 -6.39
N VAL A 83 0.11 18.69 -6.70
CA VAL A 83 0.54 19.07 -8.04
C VAL A 83 2.05 19.01 -8.09
N CYS A 84 2.56 18.22 -9.02
CA CYS A 84 3.99 18.08 -9.28
C CYS A 84 4.33 18.89 -10.54
N LEU A 85 5.24 19.85 -10.40
CA LEU A 85 5.76 20.67 -11.49
C LEU A 85 7.12 20.12 -11.88
N HIS A 86 7.25 19.65 -13.11
CA HIS A 86 8.47 19.00 -13.61
C HIS A 86 9.19 19.90 -14.59
N ASP A 87 10.52 19.97 -14.47
CA ASP A 87 11.36 20.79 -15.34
C ASP A 87 11.42 20.26 -16.77
N ASP A 88 11.15 18.96 -16.95
CA ASP A 88 11.11 18.33 -18.27
C ASP A 88 9.70 17.94 -18.70
N THR A 89 9.55 17.70 -20.01
CA THR A 89 8.33 17.13 -20.56
C THR A 89 8.14 15.67 -20.14
N ASN A 90 6.91 15.16 -20.29
CA ASN A 90 6.55 13.76 -19.97
C ASN A 90 6.81 13.37 -18.51
N TYR A 91 6.74 14.34 -17.60
CA TYR A 91 6.87 14.11 -16.14
C TYR A 91 8.23 13.57 -15.70
N SER A 92 9.26 13.85 -16.47
CA SER A 92 10.63 13.50 -16.15
C SER A 92 11.12 14.30 -14.93
N LYS A 93 12.03 13.72 -14.15
CA LYS A 93 12.50 14.26 -12.87
C LYS A 93 14.03 14.26 -12.73
N PRO A 94 14.80 14.65 -13.77
CA PRO A 94 16.27 14.55 -13.68
C PRO A 94 16.85 15.49 -12.63
N ASP A 95 16.31 16.71 -12.50
CA ASP A 95 16.87 17.78 -11.66
C ASP A 95 16.00 18.13 -10.44
N GLY A 96 14.83 17.53 -10.33
CA GLY A 96 13.92 17.78 -9.24
C GLY A 96 12.46 17.94 -9.67
N VAL A 97 11.64 18.28 -8.72
CA VAL A 97 10.21 18.56 -8.90
C VAL A 97 9.78 19.56 -7.83
N ASP A 98 9.06 20.60 -8.22
CA ASP A 98 8.34 21.46 -7.28
C ASP A 98 7.01 20.82 -6.93
N ILE A 99 6.65 20.84 -5.64
CA ILE A 99 5.46 20.16 -5.12
C ILE A 99 4.53 21.18 -4.44
N TRP A 100 3.30 21.23 -4.94
CA TRP A 100 2.24 22.09 -4.38
C TRP A 100 1.16 21.23 -3.74
N GLY A 101 1.04 21.38 -2.40
CA GLY A 101 0.02 20.67 -1.62
C GLY A 101 -1.40 21.03 -2.04
N PRO A 102 -2.40 20.20 -1.69
CA PRO A 102 -3.80 20.52 -1.92
C PRO A 102 -4.22 21.70 -1.04
N ASP A 103 -4.77 22.73 -1.66
CA ASP A 103 -5.40 23.90 -1.00
C ASP A 103 -6.74 24.24 -1.66
N PRO A 104 -7.80 23.43 -1.41
CA PRO A 104 -9.11 23.69 -2.01
C PRO A 104 -9.74 25.04 -1.63
N ALA A 105 -9.29 25.65 -0.54
CA ALA A 105 -9.74 26.97 -0.07
C ALA A 105 -9.02 28.12 -0.78
N GLY A 106 -7.90 27.85 -1.47
CA GLY A 106 -7.14 28.85 -2.21
C GLY A 106 -6.48 29.91 -1.34
N THR A 107 -6.03 29.52 -0.16
CA THR A 107 -5.40 30.41 0.82
C THR A 107 -3.88 30.53 0.63
N GLU A 108 -3.29 29.55 -0.04
CA GLU A 108 -1.85 29.48 -0.29
C GLU A 108 -1.53 29.63 -1.77
N TRP A 109 -0.68 30.56 -2.09
CA TRP A 109 -0.08 30.72 -3.40
C TRP A 109 1.40 31.01 -3.24
N GLY A 110 2.19 30.87 -4.29
CA GLY A 110 3.59 31.18 -4.21
C GLY A 110 4.30 31.19 -5.55
N HIS A 111 5.61 31.36 -5.50
CA HIS A 111 6.48 31.46 -6.65
C HIS A 111 7.04 30.08 -7.01
N THR A 112 7.25 29.86 -8.29
CA THR A 112 8.01 28.73 -8.83
C THR A 112 9.05 29.24 -9.82
N GLU A 113 10.10 28.45 -10.02
CA GLU A 113 11.08 28.78 -11.04
C GLU A 113 10.48 28.61 -12.44
N PRO A 114 10.86 29.46 -13.42
CA PRO A 114 10.31 29.39 -14.77
C PRO A 114 10.96 28.25 -15.59
N THR A 115 11.07 27.08 -15.01
CA THR A 115 11.64 25.87 -15.63
C THR A 115 10.60 24.80 -15.95
N VAL A 116 9.35 25.00 -15.49
CA VAL A 116 8.28 24.00 -15.57
C VAL A 116 7.89 23.68 -17.00
N SER A 117 7.98 22.40 -17.37
CA SER A 117 7.69 21.86 -18.71
C SER A 117 6.54 20.88 -18.75
N SER A 118 6.19 20.26 -17.59
CA SER A 118 5.02 19.40 -17.48
C SER A 118 4.40 19.45 -16.08
N VAL A 119 3.12 19.10 -15.96
CA VAL A 119 2.35 19.13 -14.71
C VAL A 119 1.62 17.81 -14.52
N SER A 120 1.77 17.20 -13.34
CA SER A 120 1.01 16.00 -12.96
C SER A 120 0.27 16.17 -11.63
N PHE A 121 -0.85 15.48 -11.49
CA PHE A 121 -1.69 15.47 -10.29
C PHE A 121 -1.64 14.10 -9.65
N VAL A 122 -1.24 14.05 -8.39
CA VAL A 122 -1.07 12.81 -7.64
C VAL A 122 -1.78 12.87 -6.29
N PRO A 123 -2.22 11.73 -5.73
CA PRO A 123 -2.91 11.69 -4.44
C PRO A 123 -2.02 12.02 -3.25
N THR A 124 -0.72 11.78 -3.33
CA THR A 124 0.23 11.96 -2.23
C THR A 124 1.47 12.71 -2.70
N GLU A 125 2.06 13.51 -1.82
CA GLU A 125 3.31 14.26 -2.07
C GLU A 125 4.45 13.33 -2.54
N ARG A 126 4.52 12.15 -1.94
CA ARG A 126 5.53 11.14 -2.26
C ARG A 126 5.58 10.79 -3.75
N GLU A 127 4.42 10.71 -4.40
CA GLU A 127 4.34 10.32 -5.82
C GLU A 127 4.94 11.37 -6.77
N CYS A 128 5.09 12.61 -6.32
CA CYS A 128 5.85 13.60 -7.07
C CYS A 128 7.34 13.24 -7.18
N ILE A 129 7.90 12.60 -6.15
CA ILE A 129 9.34 12.33 -6.04
C ILE A 129 9.64 10.87 -6.34
N LEU A 130 8.82 9.96 -5.79
CA LEU A 130 9.03 8.52 -5.81
C LEU A 130 7.79 7.78 -6.32
N PRO A 131 7.88 6.49 -6.65
CA PRO A 131 6.70 5.66 -6.87
C PRO A 131 5.78 5.68 -5.65
N ALA A 132 4.49 5.43 -5.85
CA ALA A 132 3.49 5.33 -4.78
C ALA A 132 3.73 4.16 -3.80
N TYR A 133 4.68 3.31 -4.10
CA TYR A 133 5.02 2.10 -3.37
C TYR A 133 6.53 2.03 -3.11
N PRO A 134 6.99 1.40 -2.00
CA PRO A 134 8.39 1.09 -1.79
C PRO A 134 8.86 0.01 -2.77
N GLN A 135 10.15 -0.02 -3.06
CA GLN A 135 10.73 -1.11 -3.84
C GLN A 135 10.79 -2.38 -2.99
N TRP A 136 10.45 -3.49 -3.61
CA TRP A 136 10.48 -4.83 -3.03
C TRP A 136 11.40 -5.73 -3.86
N TYR A 137 12.27 -6.49 -3.20
CA TYR A 137 13.17 -7.43 -3.86
C TYR A 137 13.10 -8.79 -3.17
N ALA A 138 13.01 -9.84 -3.97
CA ALA A 138 13.08 -11.22 -3.53
C ALA A 138 13.99 -12.02 -4.48
N SER A 139 14.63 -13.02 -3.96
CA SER A 139 15.39 -13.98 -4.77
C SER A 139 14.44 -14.90 -5.54
N THR A 140 14.91 -15.43 -6.67
CA THR A 140 14.15 -16.45 -7.39
C THR A 140 14.19 -17.75 -6.60
N ALA A 141 13.02 -18.28 -6.22
CA ALA A 141 12.90 -19.52 -5.47
C ALA A 141 13.36 -20.72 -6.30
N SER A 142 14.02 -21.69 -5.65
CA SER A 142 14.46 -22.92 -6.27
C SER A 142 13.30 -23.86 -6.66
N GLN A 143 12.17 -23.74 -5.98
CA GLN A 143 10.94 -24.50 -6.24
C GLN A 143 9.89 -23.62 -6.93
N ALA A 144 9.00 -24.22 -7.72
CA ALA A 144 7.86 -23.52 -8.28
C ALA A 144 6.97 -23.02 -7.13
N ALA A 145 6.82 -21.72 -7.02
CA ALA A 145 6.00 -21.13 -5.99
C ALA A 145 4.52 -21.22 -6.39
N GLY A 146 3.70 -21.82 -5.57
CA GLY A 146 2.26 -21.63 -5.58
C GLY A 146 1.80 -20.74 -4.43
N PHE A 147 2.75 -20.05 -3.78
CA PHE A 147 2.53 -19.37 -2.52
C PHE A 147 3.37 -18.09 -2.47
N GLY A 148 2.70 -16.95 -2.46
CA GLY A 148 3.39 -15.65 -2.48
C GLY A 148 3.84 -15.19 -3.86
N ASP A 149 3.38 -15.82 -4.95
CA ASP A 149 3.79 -15.53 -6.33
C ASP A 149 2.55 -15.34 -7.21
N LEU A 150 2.11 -14.08 -7.35
CA LEU A 150 0.90 -13.70 -8.09
C LEU A 150 1.10 -13.63 -9.60
N ASN A 151 2.33 -13.55 -10.07
CA ASN A 151 2.65 -13.42 -11.49
C ASN A 151 3.31 -14.68 -12.09
N ALA A 152 3.60 -15.68 -11.29
CA ALA A 152 4.23 -16.94 -11.65
C ALA A 152 5.67 -16.78 -12.20
N ASP A 153 6.43 -15.77 -11.69
CA ASP A 153 7.83 -15.56 -12.05
C ASP A 153 8.82 -16.25 -11.07
N ARG A 154 8.30 -16.91 -10.04
CA ARG A 154 9.04 -17.59 -8.98
C ARG A 154 9.80 -16.66 -8.03
N GLN A 155 9.43 -15.40 -8.01
CA GLN A 155 9.85 -14.46 -6.97
C GLN A 155 8.68 -14.16 -6.05
N ALA A 156 8.95 -14.01 -4.76
CA ALA A 156 7.89 -13.64 -3.83
C ALA A 156 7.42 -12.22 -4.11
N ASP A 157 6.09 -12.05 -4.12
CA ASP A 157 5.42 -10.79 -4.43
C ASP A 157 4.69 -10.24 -3.22
N VAL A 158 4.48 -8.92 -3.18
CA VAL A 158 3.74 -8.25 -2.10
C VAL A 158 2.58 -7.45 -2.70
N LEU A 159 1.40 -7.58 -2.10
CA LEU A 159 0.31 -6.63 -2.32
C LEU A 159 0.36 -5.57 -1.23
N VAL A 160 0.30 -4.30 -1.62
CA VAL A 160 0.22 -3.19 -0.68
C VAL A 160 -0.96 -2.29 -1.00
N ARG A 161 -1.58 -1.77 0.06
CA ARG A 161 -2.63 -0.76 -0.08
C ARG A 161 -2.09 0.59 0.38
N ASP A 162 -2.22 1.60 -0.46
CA ASP A 162 -1.85 2.96 -0.08
C ASP A 162 -2.97 3.70 0.67
N LYS A 163 -2.65 4.87 1.23
CA LYS A 163 -3.59 5.69 1.99
C LYS A 163 -4.77 6.20 1.14
N ALA A 164 -4.60 6.30 -0.18
CA ALA A 164 -5.66 6.66 -1.12
C ALA A 164 -6.63 5.50 -1.43
N GLY A 165 -6.35 4.30 -0.92
CA GLY A 165 -7.16 3.11 -1.14
C GLY A 165 -6.97 2.49 -2.51
N ARG A 166 -5.79 2.67 -3.11
CA ARG A 166 -5.34 1.92 -4.29
C ARG A 166 -4.60 0.67 -3.83
N LEU A 167 -4.68 -0.38 -4.62
CA LEU A 167 -3.96 -1.63 -4.39
C LEU A 167 -2.85 -1.76 -5.43
N TRP A 168 -1.64 -1.95 -4.94
CA TRP A 168 -0.44 -2.12 -5.74
C TRP A 168 0.11 -3.53 -5.59
N PHE A 169 0.54 -4.09 -6.70
CA PHE A 169 1.28 -5.34 -6.78
C PHE A 169 2.77 -5.01 -6.92
N LEU A 170 3.59 -5.45 -5.98
CA LEU A 170 5.03 -5.25 -5.97
C LEU A 170 5.70 -6.56 -6.32
N ARG A 171 6.43 -6.56 -7.41
CA ARG A 171 7.19 -7.72 -7.89
C ARG A 171 8.51 -7.82 -7.16
N GLY A 172 9.03 -9.02 -7.06
CA GLY A 172 10.35 -9.30 -6.47
C GLY A 172 11.54 -8.64 -7.20
N ASP A 173 11.32 -7.98 -8.32
CA ASP A 173 12.33 -7.27 -9.12
C ASP A 173 12.42 -5.76 -8.84
N GLY A 174 11.70 -5.26 -7.85
CA GLY A 174 11.65 -3.83 -7.50
C GLY A 174 10.61 -3.02 -8.26
N SER A 175 9.94 -3.60 -9.25
CA SER A 175 8.85 -2.94 -9.99
C SER A 175 7.51 -3.09 -9.30
N GLY A 176 6.54 -2.25 -9.67
CA GLY A 176 5.18 -2.30 -9.14
C GLY A 176 4.13 -1.97 -10.18
N GLN A 177 2.96 -2.55 -9.99
CA GLN A 177 1.81 -2.40 -10.87
C GLN A 177 0.57 -2.00 -10.08
N LEU A 178 -0.20 -1.03 -10.58
CA LEU A 178 -1.50 -0.68 -10.02
C LEU A 178 -2.54 -1.74 -10.43
N VAL A 179 -3.05 -2.50 -9.45
CA VAL A 179 -4.04 -3.57 -9.67
C VAL A 179 -5.44 -3.18 -9.20
N GLY A 180 -5.55 -2.25 -8.27
CA GLY A 180 -6.82 -1.71 -7.81
C GLY A 180 -6.81 -0.18 -7.77
N LYS A 181 -7.59 0.47 -8.63
CA LYS A 181 -7.55 1.94 -8.80
C LYS A 181 -8.09 2.72 -7.60
N SER A 182 -9.04 2.15 -6.84
CA SER A 182 -9.68 2.81 -5.70
C SER A 182 -10.58 1.85 -4.92
N GLY A 183 -11.07 2.29 -3.75
CA GLY A 183 -12.11 1.59 -2.99
C GLY A 183 -11.59 0.51 -2.03
N TRP A 184 -10.31 0.18 -2.05
CA TRP A 184 -9.76 -0.88 -1.22
C TRP A 184 -9.69 -0.52 0.28
N ASN A 185 -9.83 0.76 0.64
CA ASN A 185 -10.05 1.18 2.04
C ASN A 185 -11.38 0.66 2.61
N GLY A 186 -12.33 0.28 1.76
CA GLY A 186 -13.55 -0.41 2.17
C GLY A 186 -13.37 -1.88 2.56
N MET A 187 -12.18 -2.46 2.31
CA MET A 187 -11.84 -3.83 2.69
C MET A 187 -11.05 -3.81 4.01
N ASN A 188 -11.59 -4.41 5.07
CA ASN A 188 -10.95 -4.44 6.39
C ASN A 188 -10.19 -5.75 6.69
N ALA A 189 -10.13 -6.67 5.74
CA ALA A 189 -9.20 -7.77 5.68
C ALA A 189 -8.89 -8.05 4.20
N LEU A 190 -7.63 -8.25 3.90
CA LEU A 190 -7.14 -8.85 2.67
C LEU A 190 -6.22 -9.99 3.08
N VAL A 191 -6.40 -11.14 2.46
CA VAL A 191 -5.56 -12.30 2.67
C VAL A 191 -5.35 -12.99 1.33
N ARG A 192 -4.19 -13.59 1.17
CA ARG A 192 -3.77 -14.30 -0.03
C ARG A 192 -3.09 -15.61 0.37
N HIS A 193 -2.50 -16.30 -0.52
CA HIS A 193 -1.87 -17.61 -0.37
C HIS A 193 -2.82 -18.76 -0.61
N GLY A 194 -2.97 -19.06 -1.85
CA GLY A 194 -3.61 -20.26 -2.32
C GLY A 194 -4.51 -20.06 -3.52
N ASP A 195 -4.71 -21.13 -4.24
CA ASP A 195 -5.69 -21.26 -5.29
C ASP A 195 -7.03 -21.67 -4.68
N PHE A 196 -7.95 -20.72 -4.58
CA PHE A 196 -9.32 -20.96 -4.13
C PHE A 196 -10.30 -21.13 -5.29
N SER A 197 -9.91 -20.67 -6.49
CA SER A 197 -10.75 -20.75 -7.69
C SER A 197 -10.59 -22.02 -8.48
N GLY A 198 -9.52 -22.78 -8.27
CA GLY A 198 -9.20 -24.04 -8.94
C GLY A 198 -8.55 -23.86 -10.30
N ASP A 199 -7.88 -22.71 -10.54
CA ASP A 199 -7.21 -22.39 -11.81
C ASP A 199 -5.68 -22.50 -11.74
N ALA A 200 -5.16 -23.01 -10.65
CA ALA A 200 -3.74 -23.17 -10.31
C ALA A 200 -2.96 -21.85 -10.19
N ARG A 201 -3.65 -20.74 -9.84
CA ARG A 201 -3.07 -19.44 -9.60
C ARG A 201 -3.40 -18.98 -8.20
N GLU A 202 -2.55 -18.12 -7.65
CA GLU A 202 -2.81 -17.51 -6.36
C GLU A 202 -3.94 -16.48 -6.44
N ASP A 203 -4.88 -16.55 -5.49
CA ASP A 203 -6.04 -15.68 -5.39
C ASP A 203 -5.95 -14.73 -4.19
N VAL A 204 -6.74 -13.66 -4.22
CA VAL A 204 -6.88 -12.70 -3.11
C VAL A 204 -8.30 -12.77 -2.55
N ILE A 205 -8.39 -12.92 -1.22
CA ILE A 205 -9.66 -12.85 -0.49
C ILE A 205 -9.74 -11.50 0.22
N ALA A 206 -10.87 -10.79 0.07
CA ALA A 206 -11.10 -9.51 0.74
C ALA A 206 -12.43 -9.52 1.50
N ARG A 207 -12.41 -9.02 2.75
CA ARG A 207 -13.63 -8.79 3.52
C ARG A 207 -14.09 -7.34 3.38
N GLU A 208 -15.31 -7.16 2.87
CA GLU A 208 -15.95 -5.86 2.78
C GLU A 208 -16.44 -5.40 4.16
N ALA A 209 -15.92 -4.26 4.63
CA ALA A 209 -16.15 -3.76 5.98
C ALA A 209 -17.63 -3.46 6.26
N SER A 210 -18.33 -2.86 5.30
CA SER A 210 -19.72 -2.39 5.44
C SER A 210 -20.74 -3.54 5.55
N THR A 211 -20.48 -4.66 4.86
CA THR A 211 -21.43 -5.77 4.74
C THR A 211 -21.00 -7.05 5.46
N GLY A 212 -19.70 -7.16 5.76
CA GLY A 212 -19.13 -8.40 6.24
C GLY A 212 -19.15 -9.53 5.21
N LYS A 213 -19.29 -9.22 3.92
CA LYS A 213 -19.16 -10.19 2.85
C LYS A 213 -17.69 -10.52 2.60
N LEU A 214 -17.43 -11.74 2.23
CA LEU A 214 -16.12 -12.20 1.80
C LEU A 214 -16.12 -12.35 0.27
N TRP A 215 -15.17 -11.68 -0.37
CA TRP A 215 -15.02 -11.66 -1.81
C TRP A 215 -13.73 -12.35 -2.22
N LEU A 216 -13.79 -13.21 -3.23
CA LEU A 216 -12.66 -13.78 -3.91
C LEU A 216 -12.35 -12.96 -5.16
N TYR A 217 -11.10 -12.57 -5.33
CA TYR A 217 -10.54 -11.98 -6.52
C TYR A 217 -9.57 -13.00 -7.13
N PRO A 218 -9.96 -13.72 -8.18
CA PRO A 218 -9.07 -14.68 -8.84
C PRO A 218 -7.85 -14.01 -9.40
N GLY A 219 -6.69 -14.57 -9.16
CA GLY A 219 -5.44 -14.11 -9.76
C GLY A 219 -5.38 -14.47 -11.23
N ALA A 220 -4.81 -13.56 -12.04
CA ALA A 220 -4.65 -13.82 -13.48
C ALA A 220 -3.30 -14.48 -13.83
N GLY A 221 -2.42 -14.72 -12.86
CA GLY A 221 -1.05 -15.23 -13.08
C GLY A 221 -0.13 -14.21 -13.74
N THR A 222 -0.50 -12.93 -13.71
CA THR A 222 0.26 -11.81 -14.32
C THR A 222 0.41 -10.64 -13.34
N GLY A 223 0.13 -10.88 -12.05
CA GLY A 223 0.06 -9.84 -11.04
C GLY A 223 -1.23 -9.02 -11.07
N SER A 224 -2.19 -9.33 -11.94
CA SER A 224 -3.50 -8.69 -11.99
C SER A 224 -4.58 -9.58 -11.39
N LEU A 225 -5.71 -8.95 -11.01
CA LEU A 225 -6.84 -9.62 -10.39
C LEU A 225 -8.05 -9.62 -11.33
N GLY A 226 -8.75 -10.74 -11.39
CA GLY A 226 -9.99 -10.90 -12.13
C GLY A 226 -11.20 -10.29 -11.42
N SER A 227 -12.37 -10.45 -12.04
CA SER A 227 -13.63 -10.00 -11.45
C SER A 227 -13.95 -10.75 -10.16
N ARG A 228 -14.32 -10.01 -9.11
CA ARG A 228 -14.62 -10.60 -7.81
C ARG A 228 -15.82 -11.53 -7.85
N LYS A 229 -15.73 -12.62 -7.10
CA LYS A 229 -16.79 -13.59 -6.86
C LYS A 229 -17.20 -13.56 -5.38
N LEU A 230 -18.48 -13.76 -5.07
CA LEU A 230 -18.93 -13.86 -3.69
C LEU A 230 -18.52 -15.21 -3.10
N MET A 231 -17.64 -15.21 -2.09
CA MET A 231 -17.17 -16.40 -1.38
C MET A 231 -17.96 -16.63 -0.09
N GLY A 232 -18.30 -15.57 0.63
CA GLY A 232 -19.08 -15.63 1.87
C GLY A 232 -20.16 -14.55 1.94
N ASN A 233 -21.41 -14.92 2.17
CA ASN A 233 -22.58 -14.03 2.02
C ASN A 233 -22.81 -13.09 3.23
N GLY A 234 -21.84 -12.91 4.12
CA GLY A 234 -21.96 -12.02 5.28
C GLY A 234 -21.61 -12.71 6.58
N GLY A 235 -21.71 -11.95 7.69
CA GLY A 235 -21.34 -12.47 9.01
C GLY A 235 -19.83 -12.52 9.29
N TRP A 236 -18.98 -12.28 8.32
CA TRP A 236 -17.52 -12.34 8.50
C TRP A 236 -16.97 -11.21 9.38
N ASN A 237 -17.74 -10.15 9.62
CA ASN A 237 -17.39 -9.13 10.62
C ASN A 237 -17.40 -9.68 12.07
N ALA A 238 -18.00 -10.85 12.30
CA ALA A 238 -17.88 -11.58 13.57
C ALA A 238 -16.52 -12.26 13.74
N MET A 239 -15.71 -12.34 12.69
CA MET A 239 -14.34 -12.86 12.76
C MET A 239 -13.35 -11.72 13.05
N SER A 240 -12.58 -11.85 14.11
CA SER A 240 -11.54 -10.87 14.48
C SER A 240 -10.33 -10.95 13.55
N ARG A 241 -10.02 -12.15 13.07
CA ARG A 241 -8.93 -12.44 12.13
C ARG A 241 -9.36 -13.45 11.09
N ILE A 242 -8.81 -13.29 9.90
CA ILE A 242 -8.93 -14.22 8.78
C ILE A 242 -7.52 -14.42 8.25
N ALA A 243 -7.15 -15.65 7.93
CA ALA A 243 -5.89 -15.98 7.26
C ALA A 243 -6.16 -17.01 6.17
N ALA A 244 -5.59 -16.81 5.00
CA ALA A 244 -5.45 -17.88 4.01
C ALA A 244 -4.28 -18.77 4.44
N TYR A 245 -4.39 -20.08 4.23
CA TYR A 245 -3.45 -21.00 4.84
C TYR A 245 -2.80 -21.99 3.87
N GLY A 246 -3.39 -22.28 2.78
CA GLY A 246 -3.08 -23.46 1.98
C GLY A 246 -3.94 -24.64 2.41
N ASP A 247 -3.54 -25.88 2.16
CA ASP A 247 -4.32 -27.09 2.46
C ASP A 247 -4.07 -27.58 3.90
N LEU A 248 -4.89 -27.16 4.84
CA LEU A 248 -4.90 -27.71 6.20
C LEU A 248 -5.85 -28.90 6.32
N SER A 249 -6.91 -28.95 5.53
CA SER A 249 -7.89 -30.03 5.59
C SER A 249 -7.34 -31.36 5.08
N GLY A 250 -6.35 -31.32 4.20
CA GLY A 250 -5.71 -32.46 3.57
C GLY A 250 -6.45 -32.94 2.32
N ASP A 251 -7.28 -32.06 1.69
CA ASP A 251 -8.07 -32.39 0.50
C ASP A 251 -7.45 -31.88 -0.81
N GLY A 252 -6.25 -31.27 -0.74
CA GLY A 252 -5.52 -30.71 -1.86
C GLY A 252 -5.97 -29.31 -2.28
N ARG A 253 -6.78 -28.61 -1.46
CA ARG A 253 -7.30 -27.26 -1.75
C ARG A 253 -6.93 -26.28 -0.67
N SER A 254 -6.84 -25.02 -1.06
CA SER A 254 -6.52 -23.95 -0.10
C SER A 254 -7.70 -23.66 0.84
N ASP A 255 -7.41 -23.49 2.11
CA ASP A 255 -8.34 -23.30 3.20
C ASP A 255 -8.25 -21.89 3.80
N VAL A 256 -9.30 -21.49 4.50
CA VAL A 256 -9.37 -20.24 5.27
C VAL A 256 -9.47 -20.55 6.76
N LEU A 257 -8.64 -19.88 7.55
CA LEU A 257 -8.72 -19.86 9.00
C LEU A 257 -9.40 -18.59 9.47
N ALA A 258 -10.28 -18.69 10.47
CA ALA A 258 -10.90 -17.50 11.06
C ALA A 258 -11.08 -17.63 12.57
N VAL A 259 -10.75 -16.54 13.29
CA VAL A 259 -10.96 -16.44 14.75
C VAL A 259 -12.30 -15.77 15.02
N GLU A 260 -13.19 -16.48 15.68
CA GLU A 260 -14.50 -15.95 16.09
C GLU A 260 -14.34 -14.97 17.25
N LYS A 261 -14.74 -13.71 17.02
CA LYS A 261 -14.52 -12.58 17.92
C LYS A 261 -15.15 -12.77 19.31
N SER A 262 -16.36 -13.32 19.37
CA SER A 262 -17.12 -13.47 20.62
C SER A 262 -16.59 -14.58 21.54
N THR A 263 -15.99 -15.63 20.96
CA THR A 263 -15.62 -16.85 21.69
C THR A 263 -14.12 -17.11 21.74
N GLY A 264 -13.36 -16.47 20.85
CA GLY A 264 -11.93 -16.77 20.65
C GLY A 264 -11.69 -18.17 20.09
N LYS A 265 -12.67 -18.78 19.45
CA LYS A 265 -12.53 -20.07 18.75
C LYS A 265 -11.83 -19.86 17.41
N LEU A 266 -10.99 -20.82 17.03
CA LEU A 266 -10.40 -20.89 15.69
C LEU A 266 -11.17 -21.90 14.85
N TRP A 267 -11.63 -21.44 13.70
CA TRP A 267 -12.39 -22.23 12.73
C TRP A 267 -11.57 -22.42 11.47
N LEU A 268 -11.60 -23.64 10.95
CA LEU A 268 -11.15 -24.01 9.61
C LEU A 268 -12.37 -24.02 8.68
N TYR A 269 -12.27 -23.33 7.56
CA TYR A 269 -13.22 -23.33 6.45
C TYR A 269 -12.54 -23.98 5.25
N PRO A 270 -12.80 -25.24 4.95
CA PRO A 270 -12.22 -25.91 3.79
C PRO A 270 -12.62 -25.22 2.49
N GLY A 271 -11.66 -24.99 1.61
CA GLY A 271 -11.93 -24.49 0.28
C GLY A 271 -12.52 -25.57 -0.61
N THR A 272 -13.39 -25.18 -1.53
CA THR A 272 -14.00 -26.13 -2.49
C THR A 272 -13.27 -26.22 -3.82
N GLY A 273 -12.26 -25.35 -4.05
CA GLY A 273 -11.60 -25.22 -5.35
C GLY A 273 -12.46 -24.61 -6.45
N THR A 274 -13.62 -24.01 -6.10
CA THR A 274 -14.52 -23.33 -7.05
C THR A 274 -14.83 -21.89 -6.67
N GLY A 275 -14.06 -21.36 -5.71
CA GLY A 275 -14.24 -20.01 -5.18
C GLY A 275 -15.23 -19.89 -4.02
N THR A 276 -15.60 -21.01 -3.41
CA THR A 276 -16.49 -21.06 -2.23
C THR A 276 -15.84 -21.83 -1.08
N LEU A 277 -16.46 -21.75 0.11
CA LEU A 277 -16.00 -22.44 1.31
C LEU A 277 -17.00 -23.50 1.75
N GLY A 278 -16.49 -24.62 2.23
CA GLY A 278 -17.28 -25.69 2.83
C GLY A 278 -17.72 -25.42 4.27
N ALA A 279 -18.32 -26.41 4.89
CA ALA A 279 -18.75 -26.33 6.29
C ALA A 279 -17.54 -26.16 7.22
N ARG A 280 -17.62 -25.15 8.12
CA ARG A 280 -16.53 -24.88 9.05
C ARG A 280 -16.33 -25.99 10.07
N LYS A 281 -15.08 -26.22 10.45
CA LYS A 281 -14.65 -27.17 11.46
C LYS A 281 -13.95 -26.43 12.61
N LEU A 282 -14.30 -26.77 13.86
CA LEU A 282 -13.62 -26.22 15.03
C LEU A 282 -12.25 -26.90 15.19
N ILE A 283 -11.17 -26.11 15.17
CA ILE A 283 -9.79 -26.60 15.33
C ILE A 283 -9.06 -25.96 16.52
N GLY A 284 -9.62 -24.91 17.11
CA GLY A 284 -9.13 -24.30 18.35
C GLY A 284 -10.28 -23.88 19.24
N ALA A 285 -10.41 -24.49 20.43
CA ALA A 285 -11.59 -24.34 21.30
C ALA A 285 -11.70 -22.94 21.94
N SER A 286 -10.58 -22.26 22.22
CA SER A 286 -10.55 -20.94 22.85
C SER A 286 -9.16 -20.30 22.80
N GLY A 287 -9.06 -19.03 23.26
CA GLY A 287 -7.77 -18.35 23.47
C GLY A 287 -7.18 -17.65 22.23
N TRP A 288 -7.74 -17.85 21.05
CA TRP A 288 -7.20 -17.29 19.81
C TRP A 288 -7.41 -15.77 19.68
N ASN A 289 -8.29 -15.16 20.49
CA ASN A 289 -8.39 -13.71 20.60
C ASN A 289 -7.11 -13.09 21.22
N GLY A 290 -6.32 -13.86 21.97
CA GLY A 290 -5.03 -13.46 22.49
C GLY A 290 -3.92 -13.38 21.44
N MET A 291 -4.17 -13.89 20.22
CA MET A 291 -3.22 -13.79 19.11
C MET A 291 -3.47 -12.51 18.32
N SER A 292 -2.47 -11.64 18.19
CA SER A 292 -2.58 -10.38 17.45
C SER A 292 -2.24 -10.49 15.97
N ALA A 293 -1.60 -11.57 15.53
CA ALA A 293 -1.37 -11.90 14.14
C ALA A 293 -1.56 -13.41 13.92
N LEU A 294 -2.02 -13.78 12.74
CA LEU A 294 -2.08 -15.15 12.21
C LEU A 294 -1.58 -15.10 10.76
N VAL A 295 -0.62 -15.94 10.43
CA VAL A 295 0.03 -15.96 9.11
C VAL A 295 0.19 -17.42 8.66
N GLY A 296 -0.37 -17.76 7.52
CA GLY A 296 0.00 -18.98 6.80
C GLY A 296 1.40 -18.75 6.22
N ALA A 297 2.36 -19.54 6.64
CA ALA A 297 3.78 -19.25 6.38
C ALA A 297 4.45 -20.26 5.44
N GLY A 298 3.71 -21.23 4.89
CA GLY A 298 4.29 -22.35 4.19
C GLY A 298 4.90 -23.35 5.17
N ASP A 299 5.71 -24.29 4.67
CA ASP A 299 6.39 -25.28 5.48
C ASP A 299 7.64 -24.68 6.15
N MET A 300 7.47 -24.28 7.41
CA MET A 300 8.54 -23.69 8.22
C MET A 300 9.39 -24.72 8.94
N ASN A 301 8.89 -25.94 9.11
CA ASN A 301 9.53 -26.96 9.91
C ASN A 301 10.11 -28.13 9.08
N GLY A 302 9.87 -28.16 7.77
CA GLY A 302 10.42 -29.15 6.84
C GLY A 302 9.67 -30.49 6.85
N ASP A 303 8.41 -30.55 7.32
CA ASP A 303 7.61 -31.77 7.37
C ASP A 303 6.73 -31.97 6.12
N GLY A 304 6.81 -31.07 5.14
CA GLY A 304 6.06 -31.09 3.88
C GLY A 304 4.65 -30.54 4.00
N ARG A 305 4.29 -29.90 5.10
CA ARG A 305 2.97 -29.31 5.35
C ARG A 305 3.11 -27.84 5.65
N ALA A 306 2.12 -27.04 5.24
CA ALA A 306 2.09 -25.64 5.63
C ALA A 306 1.89 -25.50 7.15
N ASP A 307 2.49 -24.47 7.73
CA ASP A 307 2.45 -24.13 9.15
C ASP A 307 1.75 -22.80 9.38
N LEU A 308 1.26 -22.57 10.61
CA LEU A 308 0.71 -21.30 11.04
C LEU A 308 1.65 -20.60 12.02
N ILE A 309 1.99 -19.36 11.72
CA ILE A 309 2.68 -18.47 12.66
C ILE A 309 1.63 -17.61 13.37
N ALA A 310 1.71 -17.50 14.70
CA ALA A 310 0.84 -16.65 15.49
C ALA A 310 1.63 -15.81 16.49
N ARG A 311 1.34 -14.50 16.55
CA ARG A 311 1.89 -13.61 17.56
C ARG A 311 0.96 -13.49 18.76
N GLN A 312 1.46 -13.81 19.94
CA GLN A 312 0.74 -13.61 21.21
C GLN A 312 0.80 -12.13 21.62
N ALA A 313 -0.35 -11.48 21.72
CA ALA A 313 -0.44 -10.03 21.96
C ALA A 313 0.17 -9.61 23.31
N SER A 314 -0.10 -10.39 24.39
CA SER A 314 0.29 -10.03 25.76
C SER A 314 1.79 -10.09 26.02
N THR A 315 2.50 -10.98 25.33
CA THR A 315 3.94 -11.24 25.54
C THR A 315 4.81 -10.77 24.39
N GLY A 316 4.22 -10.58 23.21
CA GLY A 316 4.97 -10.36 21.96
C GLY A 316 5.77 -11.59 21.53
N GLN A 317 5.40 -12.77 22.01
CA GLN A 317 5.99 -14.03 21.58
C GLN A 317 5.44 -14.46 20.21
N LEU A 318 6.29 -15.08 19.41
CA LEU A 318 5.94 -15.68 18.14
C LEU A 318 5.92 -17.19 18.28
N TRP A 319 4.82 -17.82 17.88
CA TRP A 319 4.58 -19.25 17.99
C TRP A 319 4.35 -19.86 16.62
N LEU A 320 5.02 -20.98 16.37
CA LEU A 320 4.74 -21.87 15.23
C LEU A 320 3.74 -22.94 15.67
N TYR A 321 2.72 -23.14 14.86
CA TYR A 321 1.75 -24.23 14.98
C TYR A 321 1.92 -25.16 13.77
N PRO A 322 2.63 -26.31 13.92
CA PRO A 322 2.83 -27.25 12.84
C PRO A 322 1.51 -27.78 12.28
N GLY A 323 1.37 -27.78 10.95
CA GLY A 323 0.18 -28.24 10.27
C GLY A 323 0.02 -29.76 10.35
N LYS A 324 -1.23 -30.21 10.52
CA LYS A 324 -1.65 -31.62 10.42
C LYS A 324 -2.99 -31.67 9.68
N ALA A 325 -3.34 -32.80 9.09
CA ALA A 325 -4.61 -32.93 8.39
C ALA A 325 -5.80 -32.51 9.28
N GLY A 326 -6.38 -31.36 9.01
CA GLY A 326 -7.53 -30.78 9.70
C GLY A 326 -7.29 -30.32 11.14
N ALA A 327 -6.05 -30.11 11.57
CA ALA A 327 -5.68 -29.67 12.92
C ALA A 327 -4.27 -29.06 12.96
N PHE A 328 -3.83 -28.62 14.14
CA PHE A 328 -2.44 -28.25 14.42
C PHE A 328 -1.80 -29.20 15.41
N GLY A 329 -0.47 -29.34 15.31
CA GLY A 329 0.35 -29.98 16.31
C GLY A 329 0.58 -29.10 17.55
N SER A 330 1.41 -29.57 18.46
CA SER A 330 1.86 -28.77 19.61
C SER A 330 2.64 -27.57 19.13
N ARG A 331 2.29 -26.37 19.62
CA ARG A 331 2.98 -25.14 19.23
C ARG A 331 4.42 -25.14 19.71
N VAL A 332 5.29 -24.54 18.93
CA VAL A 332 6.72 -24.36 19.24
C VAL A 332 7.02 -22.87 19.36
N LEU A 333 7.80 -22.47 20.35
CA LEU A 333 8.23 -21.07 20.49
C LEU A 333 9.26 -20.74 19.41
N MET A 334 8.89 -19.85 18.50
CA MET A 334 9.74 -19.39 17.40
C MET A 334 10.51 -18.12 17.76
N GLY A 335 9.88 -17.20 18.53
CA GLY A 335 10.50 -15.95 18.95
C GLY A 335 10.07 -15.53 20.34
N ASN A 336 11.04 -15.21 21.23
CA ASN A 336 10.80 -14.97 22.65
C ASN A 336 10.02 -13.69 22.94
N SER A 337 10.39 -12.56 22.32
CA SER A 337 9.79 -11.25 22.62
C SER A 337 10.15 -10.24 21.54
N GLY A 338 9.60 -9.02 21.66
CA GLY A 338 9.91 -7.92 20.73
C GLY A 338 9.04 -7.87 19.48
N TRP A 339 8.30 -8.92 19.17
CA TRP A 339 7.50 -8.99 17.95
C TRP A 339 6.29 -8.03 17.96
N ASN A 340 5.95 -7.44 19.11
CA ASN A 340 4.96 -6.35 19.17
C ASN A 340 5.44 -5.06 18.50
N GLY A 341 6.74 -4.92 18.21
CA GLY A 341 7.30 -3.85 17.37
C GLY A 341 6.97 -3.98 15.88
N MET A 342 6.47 -5.15 15.45
CA MET A 342 6.08 -5.38 14.05
C MET A 342 4.62 -4.97 13.85
N ASP A 343 4.36 -4.25 12.76
CA ASP A 343 3.02 -3.91 12.29
C ASP A 343 2.38 -5.10 11.58
N SER A 344 3.05 -5.64 10.57
CA SER A 344 2.55 -6.73 9.73
C SER A 344 3.53 -7.88 9.65
N PHE A 345 2.98 -9.06 9.38
CA PHE A 345 3.68 -10.30 9.12
C PHE A 345 3.20 -10.85 7.78
N LEU A 346 4.14 -11.25 6.93
CA LEU A 346 3.90 -11.78 5.60
C LEU A 346 4.57 -13.14 5.48
N GLY A 347 3.79 -14.16 5.14
CA GLY A 347 4.29 -15.46 4.77
C GLY A 347 4.33 -15.56 3.25
N LEU A 348 5.48 -15.33 2.66
CA LEU A 348 5.64 -15.20 1.22
C LEU A 348 6.38 -16.39 0.60
N GLY A 349 6.56 -17.46 1.37
CA GLY A 349 7.37 -18.59 0.97
C GLY A 349 8.86 -18.30 1.04
N ASP A 350 9.63 -18.84 0.10
CA ASP A 350 11.07 -18.66 0.00
C ASP A 350 11.39 -17.30 -0.66
N VAL A 351 11.72 -16.32 0.16
CA VAL A 351 12.11 -14.97 -0.27
C VAL A 351 13.60 -14.86 -0.55
N THR A 352 14.39 -15.68 0.15
CA THR A 352 15.87 -15.65 0.08
C THR A 352 16.44 -16.54 -1.02
N GLY A 353 15.66 -17.47 -1.56
CA GLY A 353 16.07 -18.41 -2.61
C GLY A 353 16.86 -19.61 -2.10
N ASP A 354 16.77 -19.90 -0.79
CA ASP A 354 17.51 -21.03 -0.17
C ASP A 354 16.72 -22.35 -0.13
N GLY A 355 15.49 -22.35 -0.65
CA GLY A 355 14.59 -23.49 -0.70
C GLY A 355 13.75 -23.70 0.56
N ARG A 356 13.72 -22.72 1.47
CA ARG A 356 12.98 -22.78 2.72
C ARG A 356 12.00 -21.60 2.81
N ALA A 357 10.93 -21.80 3.55
CA ALA A 357 9.99 -20.72 3.79
C ALA A 357 10.56 -19.70 4.79
N ASP A 358 10.42 -18.42 4.50
CA ASP A 358 10.88 -17.27 5.27
C ASP A 358 9.74 -16.50 5.91
N LEU A 359 10.06 -15.68 6.91
CA LEU A 359 9.11 -14.75 7.49
C LEU A 359 9.52 -13.31 7.18
N VAL A 360 8.61 -12.57 6.57
CA VAL A 360 8.79 -11.13 6.32
C VAL A 360 7.94 -10.33 7.28
N THR A 361 8.47 -9.22 7.80
CA THR A 361 7.72 -8.32 8.67
C THR A 361 7.94 -6.87 8.27
N ILE A 362 6.92 -6.03 8.52
CA ILE A 362 7.02 -4.59 8.42
C ILE A 362 6.96 -4.01 9.83
N THR A 363 7.86 -3.10 10.14
CA THR A 363 7.97 -2.52 11.48
C THR A 363 6.92 -1.44 11.73
N LYS A 364 6.54 -1.26 13.00
CA LYS A 364 5.79 -0.08 13.45
C LYS A 364 6.69 1.14 13.51
N SER A 365 6.07 2.34 13.51
CA SER A 365 6.77 3.61 13.68
C SER A 365 7.49 3.75 15.04
N SER A 366 7.11 2.92 16.03
CA SER A 366 7.77 2.84 17.33
C SER A 366 9.03 1.96 17.34
N TYR A 367 9.31 1.24 16.23
CA TYR A 367 10.52 0.44 16.12
C TYR A 367 11.73 1.34 15.87
N VAL A 368 12.82 1.10 16.61
CA VAL A 368 14.08 1.83 16.46
C VAL A 368 15.14 0.85 15.97
N GLY A 369 15.43 0.89 14.66
CA GLY A 369 16.53 0.19 14.02
C GLY A 369 17.53 1.20 13.44
N GLU A 370 18.77 0.82 13.25
CA GLU A 370 19.79 1.72 12.69
C GLU A 370 19.49 2.09 11.23
N ALA A 371 19.05 1.12 10.42
CA ALA A 371 18.72 1.33 9.01
C ALA A 371 17.39 2.06 8.79
N CYS A 372 16.50 2.14 9.81
CA CYS A 372 15.10 2.51 9.64
C CYS A 372 14.71 3.79 10.37
N ARG A 373 15.65 4.68 10.65
CA ARG A 373 15.34 5.94 11.33
C ARG A 373 14.46 6.83 10.47
N GLY A 374 13.22 7.06 10.94
CA GLY A 374 12.25 7.93 10.27
C GLY A 374 11.53 7.33 9.06
N VAL A 375 11.78 6.05 8.74
CA VAL A 375 11.11 5.30 7.66
C VAL A 375 10.76 3.89 8.14
N GLY A 376 9.79 3.22 7.49
CA GLY A 376 9.46 1.83 7.78
C GLY A 376 10.60 0.89 7.41
N CYS A 377 10.80 -0.15 8.23
CA CYS A 377 11.67 -1.27 7.86
C CYS A 377 10.86 -2.46 7.41
N GLN A 378 11.37 -3.09 6.39
CA GLN A 378 11.12 -4.47 6.07
C GLN A 378 12.22 -5.31 6.70
N LEU A 379 11.83 -6.34 7.43
CA LEU A 379 12.74 -7.31 8.03
C LEU A 379 12.45 -8.68 7.44
N VAL A 380 13.45 -9.29 6.83
CA VAL A 380 13.39 -10.67 6.35
C VAL A 380 14.10 -11.57 7.36
N TYR A 381 13.41 -12.58 7.83
CA TYR A 381 13.92 -13.60 8.73
C TYR A 381 14.01 -14.91 7.95
N PRO A 382 15.21 -15.33 7.49
CA PRO A 382 15.36 -16.60 6.79
C PRO A 382 14.95 -17.77 7.67
N GLY A 383 14.19 -18.69 7.11
CA GLY A 383 13.77 -19.90 7.80
C GLY A 383 14.85 -20.97 7.80
N ARG A 384 14.97 -21.73 8.89
CA ARG A 384 15.92 -22.86 8.99
C ARG A 384 15.36 -24.19 8.53
N GLY A 385 14.08 -24.25 8.15
CA GLY A 385 13.39 -25.49 7.80
C GLY A 385 13.21 -26.45 8.99
N ASN A 386 13.32 -25.97 10.22
CA ASN A 386 13.12 -26.74 11.45
C ASN A 386 12.25 -25.98 12.47
N GLY A 387 11.50 -25.00 12.02
CA GLY A 387 10.63 -24.14 12.85
C GLY A 387 11.35 -22.98 13.53
N ALA A 388 12.64 -22.78 13.27
CA ALA A 388 13.42 -21.65 13.77
C ALA A 388 13.73 -20.65 12.64
N LEU A 389 14.09 -19.43 13.03
CA LEU A 389 14.50 -18.34 12.15
C LEU A 389 15.99 -18.02 12.32
N ASP A 390 16.62 -17.55 11.26
CA ASP A 390 17.96 -17.00 11.31
C ASP A 390 17.94 -15.50 11.66
N SER A 391 19.13 -14.90 11.72
CA SER A 391 19.31 -13.48 11.93
C SER A 391 18.63 -12.70 10.80
N ARG A 392 17.87 -11.68 11.17
CA ARG A 392 17.15 -10.86 10.21
C ARG A 392 18.05 -10.03 9.32
N VAL A 393 17.59 -9.77 8.12
CA VAL A 393 18.11 -8.75 7.21
C VAL A 393 17.16 -7.55 7.25
N GLU A 394 17.69 -6.34 7.42
CA GLU A 394 16.93 -5.11 7.48
C GLU A 394 17.07 -4.34 6.17
N THR A 395 15.96 -3.92 5.59
CA THR A 395 15.91 -3.03 4.43
C THR A 395 15.02 -1.84 4.74
N ALA A 396 15.60 -0.64 4.66
CA ALA A 396 14.84 0.60 4.83
C ALA A 396 13.94 0.86 3.62
N GLY A 397 12.75 1.38 3.87
CA GLY A 397 11.82 1.75 2.82
C GLY A 397 10.67 2.57 3.37
N ASP A 398 9.92 3.20 2.47
CA ASP A 398 8.81 4.08 2.84
C ASP A 398 7.51 3.30 3.13
N TRP A 399 7.65 2.23 3.94
CA TRP A 399 6.55 1.32 4.25
C TRP A 399 5.45 1.97 5.12
N TRP A 400 5.79 2.98 5.94
CA TRP A 400 4.81 3.65 6.80
C TRP A 400 3.83 4.55 6.07
N ASN A 401 4.08 4.86 4.80
CA ASN A 401 3.13 5.60 3.95
C ASN A 401 2.00 4.73 3.39
N LEU A 402 2.05 3.44 3.64
CA LEU A 402 1.01 2.48 3.26
C LEU A 402 0.03 2.25 4.43
N ASN A 403 -1.12 1.67 4.15
CA ASN A 403 -2.12 1.28 5.14
C ASN A 403 -2.57 -0.19 5.04
N GLY A 404 -1.74 -1.02 4.42
CA GLY A 404 -1.95 -2.47 4.37
C GLY A 404 -0.86 -3.16 3.58
N PHE A 405 -0.48 -4.36 4.04
CA PHE A 405 0.54 -5.25 3.50
C PHE A 405 -0.02 -6.66 3.50
N PHE A 406 0.08 -7.36 2.36
CA PHE A 406 -0.60 -8.63 2.14
C PHE A 406 0.24 -9.56 1.27
#